data_c74fc165730624f09d30315125835c06
#
_entry.id   c74fc165730624f09d30315125835c06
#
_cell.length_a   1.000
_cell.length_b   1.000
_cell.length_c   1.000
_cell.angle_alpha   90.00
_cell.angle_beta   90.00
_cell.angle_gamma   90.00
#
_symmetry.space_group_name_H-M   'P 1'
#
loop_
_entity.id
_entity.type
_entity.pdbx_description
1 polymer ?
#
loop_
_entity_poly.entity_id
_entity_poly.type
_entity_poly.pdbx_seq_one_letter_code
_entity_poly.pdbx_strand_id
1 'polypeptide(L)'
;MTMAQGRNTVRAEQGVDPRVERSRQVILHAALGELGEAGYGAFTIESVAARAGVAKSTIYRHWSDKISLIADAFEAAHEHAVPSVEGLTAREGLQSLLCHVAEMVVDSVFSSCIPALIEGAERNPRLREFRHRYSAARRQSLTGLITRGVAEGEFRAAVDPELAAQALLGPIFYQRLMTSEPLDPRRVGDLIDMVLGR
;
A
#
# COMPACT_ATOMS: atom_id res chain seq x y z
N MET A 1 17.43 -49.95 34.79
CA MET A 1 17.28 -48.48 34.96
C MET A 1 17.94 -47.82 33.79
N THR A 2 17.21 -47.54 32.76
CA THR A 2 17.73 -46.97 31.52
C THR A 2 17.02 -45.64 31.28
N MET A 3 17.77 -44.56 31.36
CA MET A 3 17.29 -43.19 31.09
C MET A 3 17.15 -42.97 29.58
N ALA A 4 15.93 -42.67 29.16
CA ALA A 4 15.62 -42.18 27.78
C ALA A 4 15.92 -40.70 27.69
N GLN A 5 16.91 -40.31 26.92
CA GLN A 5 17.19 -38.92 26.54
C GLN A 5 16.18 -38.47 25.49
N GLY A 6 15.29 -37.52 25.86
CA GLY A 6 14.42 -36.80 24.94
C GLY A 6 15.24 -35.87 24.06
N ARG A 7 15.29 -36.15 22.77
CA ARG A 7 15.82 -35.22 21.75
C ARG A 7 14.76 -34.10 21.52
N ASN A 8 15.08 -32.96 22.06
CA ASN A 8 14.34 -31.71 21.78
C ASN A 8 14.80 -31.20 20.41
N THR A 9 14.05 -31.51 19.34
CA THR A 9 14.29 -30.96 18.01
C THR A 9 13.72 -29.55 17.99
N VAL A 10 14.57 -28.56 18.24
CA VAL A 10 14.29 -27.16 17.95
C VAL A 10 14.12 -27.05 16.44
N ARG A 11 12.89 -26.82 16.01
CA ARG A 11 12.54 -26.53 14.62
C ARG A 11 13.13 -25.18 14.29
N ALA A 12 14.25 -25.16 13.59
CA ALA A 12 14.86 -23.94 13.07
C ALA A 12 13.83 -23.19 12.21
N GLU A 13 13.56 -21.96 12.55
CA GLU A 13 12.88 -21.01 11.68
C GLU A 13 13.69 -20.91 10.39
N GLN A 14 13.13 -21.43 9.30
CA GLN A 14 13.76 -21.35 7.98
C GLN A 14 13.67 -19.90 7.52
N GLY A 15 14.68 -19.10 7.83
CA GLY A 15 14.86 -17.78 7.25
C GLY A 15 14.88 -17.90 5.71
N VAL A 16 14.09 -17.07 5.03
CA VAL A 16 14.08 -16.99 3.56
C VAL A 16 15.51 -16.72 3.09
N ASP A 17 16.01 -17.50 2.10
CA ASP A 17 17.34 -17.28 1.53
C ASP A 17 17.45 -15.82 1.03
N PRO A 18 18.45 -15.04 1.49
CA PRO A 18 18.61 -13.63 1.11
C PRO A 18 18.70 -13.40 -0.41
N ARG A 19 19.14 -14.41 -1.17
CA ARG A 19 19.19 -14.36 -2.64
C ARG A 19 17.80 -14.46 -3.24
N VAL A 20 16.94 -15.31 -2.67
CA VAL A 20 15.54 -15.47 -3.10
C VAL A 20 14.76 -14.18 -2.82
N GLU A 21 14.95 -13.59 -1.63
CA GLU A 21 14.29 -12.34 -1.27
C GLU A 21 14.75 -11.18 -2.17
N ARG A 22 16.05 -11.05 -2.44
CA ARG A 22 16.56 -10.05 -3.38
C ARG A 22 15.96 -10.21 -4.78
N SER A 23 15.88 -11.45 -5.28
CA SER A 23 15.26 -11.73 -6.59
C SER A 23 13.78 -11.37 -6.58
N ARG A 24 13.06 -11.65 -5.49
CA ARG A 24 11.65 -11.27 -5.32
C ARG A 24 11.47 -9.76 -5.38
N GLN A 25 12.28 -8.98 -4.67
CA GLN A 25 12.21 -7.51 -4.67
C GLN A 25 12.49 -6.92 -6.06
N VAL A 26 13.47 -7.45 -6.79
CA VAL A 26 13.75 -7.01 -8.18
C VAL A 26 12.54 -7.24 -9.09
N ILE A 27 11.87 -8.39 -8.96
CA ILE A 27 10.67 -8.71 -9.76
C ILE A 27 9.50 -7.78 -9.38
N LEU A 28 9.26 -7.53 -8.10
CA LEU A 28 8.19 -6.64 -7.63
C LEU A 28 8.40 -5.20 -8.11
N HIS A 29 9.64 -4.70 -8.04
CA HIS A 29 9.97 -3.38 -8.56
C HIS A 29 9.78 -3.29 -10.09
N ALA A 30 10.22 -4.32 -10.83
CA ALA A 30 10.02 -4.41 -12.27
C ALA A 30 8.53 -4.47 -12.64
N ALA A 31 7.71 -5.16 -11.84
CA ALA A 31 6.26 -5.23 -12.04
C ALA A 31 5.58 -3.86 -11.88
N LEU A 32 5.95 -3.08 -10.86
CA LEU A 32 5.43 -1.71 -10.72
C LEU A 32 5.85 -0.83 -11.89
N GLY A 33 7.13 -0.86 -12.28
CA GLY A 33 7.61 -0.08 -13.43
C GLY A 33 6.87 -0.44 -14.71
N GLU A 34 6.68 -1.73 -14.99
CA GLU A 34 5.95 -2.21 -16.16
C GLU A 34 4.47 -1.79 -16.13
N LEU A 35 3.82 -1.90 -14.96
CA LEU A 35 2.43 -1.50 -14.81
C LEU A 35 2.24 0.02 -15.02
N GLY A 36 3.15 0.82 -14.47
CA GLY A 36 3.08 2.27 -14.59
C GLY A 36 3.35 2.79 -16.00
N GLU A 37 4.27 2.15 -16.74
CA GLU A 37 4.67 2.58 -18.09
C GLU A 37 3.74 2.02 -19.19
N ALA A 38 3.45 0.72 -19.14
CA ALA A 38 2.69 0.04 -20.19
C ALA A 38 1.17 -0.02 -19.92
N GLY A 39 0.75 0.20 -18.68
CA GLY A 39 -0.64 0.04 -18.24
C GLY A 39 -1.06 -1.42 -18.08
N TYR A 40 -2.24 -1.64 -17.48
CA TYR A 40 -2.72 -3.01 -17.18
C TYR A 40 -2.97 -3.86 -18.44
N GLY A 41 -3.40 -3.23 -19.54
CA GLY A 41 -3.71 -3.94 -20.80
C GLY A 41 -2.50 -4.61 -21.41
N ALA A 42 -1.36 -3.94 -21.43
CA ALA A 42 -0.10 -4.45 -21.99
C ALA A 42 0.78 -5.20 -20.97
N PHE A 43 0.46 -5.13 -19.69
CA PHE A 43 1.19 -5.84 -18.63
C PHE A 43 1.14 -7.35 -18.78
N THR A 44 2.29 -7.99 -18.92
CA THR A 44 2.44 -9.46 -19.02
C THR A 44 3.56 -9.97 -18.11
N ILE A 45 3.53 -11.25 -17.77
CA ILE A 45 4.64 -11.90 -17.03
C ILE A 45 5.93 -11.86 -17.85
N GLU A 46 5.79 -11.94 -19.18
CA GLU A 46 6.90 -11.86 -20.13
C GLU A 46 7.63 -10.52 -20.08
N SER A 47 6.86 -9.42 -20.12
CA SER A 47 7.45 -8.08 -20.07
C SER A 47 8.13 -7.80 -18.73
N VAL A 48 7.51 -8.25 -17.62
CA VAL A 48 8.13 -8.16 -16.29
C VAL A 48 9.40 -8.99 -16.20
N ALA A 49 9.42 -10.22 -16.73
CA ALA A 49 10.59 -11.09 -16.72
C ALA A 49 11.77 -10.47 -17.50
N ALA A 50 11.47 -9.89 -18.68
CA ALA A 50 12.46 -9.17 -19.47
C ALA A 50 13.02 -7.94 -18.73
N ARG A 51 12.15 -7.14 -18.12
CA ARG A 51 12.53 -5.95 -17.33
C ARG A 51 13.36 -6.31 -16.09
N ALA A 52 13.00 -7.39 -15.40
CA ALA A 52 13.69 -7.87 -14.21
C ALA A 52 14.99 -8.63 -14.52
N GLY A 53 15.25 -8.99 -15.77
CA GLY A 53 16.40 -9.80 -16.17
C GLY A 53 16.34 -11.25 -15.65
N VAL A 54 15.14 -11.82 -15.50
CA VAL A 54 14.94 -13.18 -14.97
C VAL A 54 14.17 -14.07 -15.94
N ALA A 55 14.28 -15.38 -15.77
CA ALA A 55 13.44 -16.32 -16.53
C ALA A 55 11.97 -16.26 -16.04
N LYS A 56 10.99 -16.42 -16.94
CA LYS A 56 9.56 -16.51 -16.59
C LYS A 56 9.27 -17.56 -15.52
N SER A 57 9.95 -18.71 -15.58
CA SER A 57 9.83 -19.77 -14.59
C SER A 57 10.19 -19.32 -13.16
N THR A 58 11.05 -18.32 -13.03
CA THR A 58 11.36 -17.69 -11.73
C THR A 58 10.17 -16.94 -11.19
N ILE A 59 9.45 -16.20 -12.04
CA ILE A 59 8.22 -15.48 -11.64
C ILE A 59 7.12 -16.48 -11.28
N TYR A 60 6.84 -17.47 -12.14
CA TYR A 60 5.80 -18.48 -11.90
C TYR A 60 6.04 -19.36 -10.65
N ARG A 61 7.27 -19.40 -10.15
CA ARG A 61 7.58 -20.08 -8.89
C ARG A 61 7.01 -19.35 -7.66
N HIS A 62 6.83 -18.02 -7.75
CA HIS A 62 6.34 -17.18 -6.68
C HIS A 62 4.89 -16.72 -6.89
N TRP A 63 4.47 -16.51 -8.14
CA TRP A 63 3.14 -15.97 -8.47
C TRP A 63 2.46 -16.81 -9.54
N SER A 64 1.23 -17.21 -9.27
CA SER A 64 0.44 -18.04 -10.18
C SER A 64 -0.01 -17.29 -11.44
N ASP A 65 -0.18 -15.98 -11.36
CA ASP A 65 -0.67 -15.12 -12.42
C ASP A 65 -0.26 -13.65 -12.22
N LYS A 66 -0.57 -12.82 -13.23
CA LYS A 66 -0.23 -11.39 -13.20
C LYS A 66 -0.94 -10.61 -12.09
N ILE A 67 -2.11 -11.04 -11.64
CA ILE A 67 -2.87 -10.31 -10.60
C ILE A 67 -2.22 -10.53 -9.25
N SER A 68 -1.81 -11.76 -8.92
CA SER A 68 -1.07 -12.05 -7.70
C SER A 68 0.27 -11.30 -7.65
N LEU A 69 0.97 -11.18 -8.79
CA LEU A 69 2.20 -10.39 -8.87
C LEU A 69 1.93 -8.89 -8.65
N ILE A 70 0.90 -8.32 -9.28
CA ILE A 70 0.51 -6.92 -9.07
C ILE A 70 0.15 -6.67 -7.61
N ALA A 71 -0.64 -7.55 -6.99
CA ALA A 71 -1.05 -7.43 -5.60
C ALA A 71 0.16 -7.37 -4.65
N ASP A 72 1.08 -8.33 -4.77
CA ASP A 72 2.30 -8.37 -3.97
C ASP A 72 3.21 -7.15 -4.21
N ALA A 73 3.28 -6.66 -5.46
CA ALA A 73 4.07 -5.49 -5.80
C ALA A 73 3.52 -4.21 -5.11
N PHE A 74 2.20 -4.05 -5.08
CA PHE A 74 1.56 -2.94 -4.35
C PHE A 74 1.74 -3.05 -2.84
N GLU A 75 1.61 -4.25 -2.25
CA GLU A 75 1.83 -4.45 -0.82
C GLU A 75 3.28 -4.15 -0.43
N ALA A 76 4.26 -4.68 -1.18
CA ALA A 76 5.68 -4.44 -0.91
C ALA A 76 6.06 -2.95 -1.02
N ALA A 77 5.52 -2.23 -2.00
CA ALA A 77 5.77 -0.80 -2.17
C ALA A 77 5.26 0.02 -0.97
N HIS A 78 4.20 -0.45 -0.33
CA HIS A 78 3.62 0.23 0.81
C HIS A 78 4.36 -0.09 2.13
N GLU A 79 4.69 -1.35 2.39
CA GLU A 79 5.27 -1.79 3.67
C GLU A 79 6.56 -1.04 4.05
N HIS A 80 7.36 -0.64 3.05
CA HIS A 80 8.64 0.02 3.27
C HIS A 80 8.56 1.54 3.52
N ALA A 81 7.39 2.14 3.43
CA ALA A 81 7.26 3.59 3.37
C ALA A 81 6.36 4.21 4.46
N VAL A 82 5.51 3.43 5.15
CA VAL A 82 4.54 3.99 6.11
C VAL A 82 5.22 4.50 7.36
N PRO A 83 5.02 5.78 7.73
CA PRO A 83 5.58 6.32 8.95
C PRO A 83 4.95 5.67 10.19
N SER A 84 5.76 5.47 11.25
CA SER A 84 5.24 5.04 12.55
C SER A 84 4.44 6.17 13.17
N VAL A 85 3.28 5.83 13.72
CA VAL A 85 2.40 6.76 14.46
C VAL A 85 2.38 6.44 15.95
N GLU A 86 3.28 5.58 16.40
CA GLU A 86 3.42 5.21 17.81
C GLU A 86 3.84 6.42 18.65
N GLY A 87 3.16 6.66 19.76
CA GLY A 87 3.42 7.79 20.66
C GLY A 87 2.91 9.15 20.17
N LEU A 88 2.34 9.24 18.97
CA LEU A 88 1.75 10.48 18.46
C LEU A 88 0.29 10.64 18.94
N THR A 89 -0.17 11.89 19.09
CA THR A 89 -1.60 12.21 19.20
C THR A 89 -2.33 11.75 17.96
N ALA A 90 -3.67 11.65 18.00
CA ALA A 90 -4.44 11.23 16.83
C ALA A 90 -4.26 12.21 15.66
N ARG A 91 -4.23 13.51 15.95
CA ARG A 91 -4.00 14.57 14.97
C ARG A 91 -2.62 14.48 14.31
N GLU A 92 -1.56 14.34 15.10
CA GLU A 92 -0.19 14.22 14.60
C GLU A 92 -0.03 12.96 13.74
N GLY A 93 -0.61 11.83 14.17
CA GLY A 93 -0.62 10.59 13.41
C GLY A 93 -1.33 10.72 12.06
N LEU A 94 -2.52 11.37 12.04
CA LEU A 94 -3.24 11.66 10.80
C LEU A 94 -2.42 12.56 9.87
N GLN A 95 -1.82 13.62 10.41
CA GLN A 95 -0.99 14.52 9.62
C GLN A 95 0.19 13.79 9.00
N SER A 96 0.89 12.96 9.78
CA SER A 96 2.02 12.16 9.29
C SER A 96 1.60 11.21 8.16
N LEU A 97 0.53 10.44 8.35
CA LEU A 97 0.05 9.51 7.32
C LEU A 97 -0.45 10.21 6.06
N LEU A 98 -1.20 11.31 6.19
CA LEU A 98 -1.74 12.02 5.04
C LEU A 98 -0.67 12.78 4.26
N CYS A 99 0.34 13.37 4.93
CA CYS A 99 1.50 13.95 4.27
C CYS A 99 2.25 12.87 3.46
N HIS A 100 2.49 11.70 4.08
CA HIS A 100 3.11 10.58 3.38
C HIS A 100 2.31 10.14 2.15
N VAL A 101 0.97 10.03 2.24
CA VAL A 101 0.13 9.72 1.08
C VAL A 101 0.23 10.80 0.01
N ALA A 102 0.19 12.09 0.40
CA ALA A 102 0.30 13.21 -0.53
C ALA A 102 1.65 13.19 -1.29
N GLU A 103 2.75 12.92 -0.61
CA GLU A 103 4.08 12.77 -1.22
C GLU A 103 4.16 11.55 -2.14
N MET A 104 3.64 10.40 -1.68
CA MET A 104 3.69 9.15 -2.44
C MET A 104 2.91 9.21 -3.76
N VAL A 105 1.82 9.95 -3.84
CA VAL A 105 1.03 10.07 -5.07
C VAL A 105 1.60 11.07 -6.08
N VAL A 106 2.65 11.82 -5.72
CA VAL A 106 3.24 12.83 -6.61
C VAL A 106 4.33 12.23 -7.49
N ASP A 107 5.33 11.62 -6.89
CA ASP A 107 6.60 11.36 -7.59
C ASP A 107 7.18 9.99 -7.24
N SER A 108 6.39 8.95 -7.47
CA SER A 108 6.82 7.57 -7.23
C SER A 108 6.40 6.64 -8.37
N VAL A 109 7.11 5.53 -8.51
CA VAL A 109 6.70 4.43 -9.40
C VAL A 109 5.28 3.97 -9.03
N PHE A 110 4.91 4.02 -7.75
CA PHE A 110 3.57 3.72 -7.28
C PHE A 110 2.52 4.69 -7.85
N SER A 111 2.83 5.99 -7.90
CA SER A 111 1.92 7.01 -8.46
C SER A 111 1.54 6.72 -9.90
N SER A 112 2.48 6.27 -10.73
CA SER A 112 2.23 5.92 -12.13
C SER A 112 1.36 4.67 -12.29
N CYS A 113 1.33 3.78 -11.28
CA CYS A 113 0.53 2.55 -11.30
C CYS A 113 -0.95 2.79 -10.96
N ILE A 114 -1.31 3.89 -10.28
CA ILE A 114 -2.68 4.14 -9.81
C ILE A 114 -3.70 4.15 -10.97
N PRO A 115 -3.49 4.90 -12.07
CA PRO A 115 -4.41 4.88 -13.21
C PRO A 115 -4.56 3.49 -13.84
N ALA A 116 -3.45 2.75 -13.98
CA ALA A 116 -3.46 1.40 -14.53
C ALA A 116 -4.22 0.40 -13.65
N LEU A 117 -4.10 0.53 -12.32
CA LEU A 117 -4.87 -0.27 -11.36
C LEU A 117 -6.37 0.05 -11.45
N ILE A 118 -6.75 1.33 -11.57
CA ILE A 118 -8.15 1.76 -11.70
C ILE A 118 -8.73 1.21 -13.00
N GLU A 119 -8.09 1.43 -14.14
CA GLU A 119 -8.53 0.95 -15.46
C GLU A 119 -8.66 -0.58 -15.49
N GLY A 120 -7.65 -1.29 -14.99
CA GLY A 120 -7.67 -2.74 -14.94
C GLY A 120 -8.78 -3.30 -14.05
N ALA A 121 -9.07 -2.64 -12.93
CA ALA A 121 -10.13 -3.04 -12.00
C ALA A 121 -11.55 -2.86 -12.59
N GLU A 122 -11.76 -1.95 -13.54
CA GLU A 122 -13.05 -1.81 -14.24
C GLU A 122 -13.35 -3.02 -15.14
N ARG A 123 -12.31 -3.68 -15.64
CA ARG A 123 -12.43 -4.80 -16.60
C ARG A 123 -12.19 -6.18 -15.97
N ASN A 124 -11.55 -6.24 -14.81
CA ASN A 124 -11.18 -7.49 -14.17
C ASN A 124 -11.72 -7.59 -12.73
N PRO A 125 -12.70 -8.50 -12.47
CA PRO A 125 -13.30 -8.64 -11.14
C PRO A 125 -12.30 -8.97 -10.02
N ARG A 126 -11.27 -9.80 -10.29
CA ARG A 126 -10.24 -10.15 -9.29
C ARG A 126 -9.36 -8.95 -8.95
N LEU A 127 -9.02 -8.11 -9.94
CA LEU A 127 -8.25 -6.90 -9.70
C LEU A 127 -9.09 -5.84 -8.98
N ARG A 128 -10.40 -5.79 -9.26
CA ARG A 128 -11.35 -4.94 -8.52
C ARG A 128 -11.43 -5.35 -7.06
N GLU A 129 -11.53 -6.64 -6.78
CA GLU A 129 -11.53 -7.16 -5.42
C GLU A 129 -10.23 -6.84 -4.68
N PHE A 130 -9.08 -7.02 -5.32
CA PHE A 130 -7.79 -6.61 -4.77
C PHE A 130 -7.78 -5.11 -4.45
N ARG A 131 -8.16 -4.24 -5.41
CA ARG A 131 -8.22 -2.78 -5.20
C ARG A 131 -9.10 -2.41 -4.00
N HIS A 132 -10.27 -3.04 -3.87
CA HIS A 132 -11.17 -2.80 -2.73
C HIS A 132 -10.54 -3.16 -1.40
N ARG A 133 -9.98 -4.35 -1.28
CA ARG A 133 -9.31 -4.82 -0.05
C ARG A 133 -8.10 -3.95 0.30
N TYR A 134 -7.26 -3.68 -0.69
CA TYR A 134 -6.08 -2.83 -0.54
C TYR A 134 -6.46 -1.43 -0.03
N SER A 135 -7.44 -0.79 -0.67
CA SER A 135 -7.92 0.54 -0.28
C SER A 135 -8.56 0.53 1.13
N ALA A 136 -9.33 -0.50 1.46
CA ALA A 136 -9.94 -0.63 2.80
C ALA A 136 -8.87 -0.78 3.89
N ALA A 137 -7.87 -1.63 3.69
CA ALA A 137 -6.78 -1.83 4.64
C ALA A 137 -6.01 -0.53 4.91
N ARG A 138 -5.79 0.29 3.86
CA ARG A 138 -5.09 1.59 4.02
C ARG A 138 -5.93 2.61 4.78
N ARG A 139 -7.25 2.64 4.58
CA ARG A 139 -8.14 3.51 5.36
C ARG A 139 -8.23 3.12 6.83
N GLN A 140 -8.04 1.83 7.14
CA GLN A 140 -8.18 1.34 8.52
C GLN A 140 -7.24 2.05 9.50
N SER A 141 -6.02 2.38 9.11
CA SER A 141 -5.09 3.16 9.94
C SER A 141 -5.63 4.56 10.24
N LEU A 142 -6.22 5.23 9.23
CA LEU A 142 -6.82 6.55 9.39
C LEU A 142 -8.09 6.49 10.25
N THR A 143 -8.99 5.53 9.99
CA THR A 143 -10.21 5.37 10.80
C THR A 143 -9.90 5.05 12.26
N GLY A 144 -8.85 4.26 12.52
CA GLY A 144 -8.37 3.99 13.88
C GLY A 144 -7.91 5.25 14.62
N LEU A 145 -7.12 6.09 13.95
CA LEU A 145 -6.67 7.37 14.51
C LEU A 145 -7.85 8.34 14.73
N ILE A 146 -8.78 8.44 13.79
CA ILE A 146 -9.97 9.30 13.93
C ILE A 146 -10.82 8.83 15.11
N THR A 147 -11.08 7.52 15.21
CA THR A 147 -11.83 6.94 16.33
C THR A 147 -11.19 7.26 17.68
N ARG A 148 -9.85 7.11 17.77
CA ARG A 148 -9.08 7.47 18.97
C ARG A 148 -9.20 8.96 19.28
N GLY A 149 -9.02 9.85 18.30
CA GLY A 149 -9.10 11.28 18.51
C GLY A 149 -10.49 11.77 18.91
N VAL A 150 -11.56 11.13 18.42
CA VAL A 150 -12.93 11.39 18.91
C VAL A 150 -13.08 10.95 20.38
N ALA A 151 -12.58 9.77 20.75
CA ALA A 151 -12.65 9.26 22.12
C ALA A 151 -11.84 10.11 23.11
N GLU A 152 -10.70 10.66 22.67
CA GLU A 152 -9.81 11.51 23.46
C GLU A 152 -10.22 13.00 23.45
N GLY A 153 -11.27 13.36 22.67
CA GLY A 153 -11.77 14.75 22.58
C GLY A 153 -10.92 15.68 21.70
N GLU A 154 -9.98 15.13 20.91
CA GLU A 154 -9.23 15.90 19.92
C GLU A 154 -10.10 16.32 18.73
N PHE A 155 -11.13 15.53 18.39
CA PHE A 155 -12.05 15.76 17.28
C PHE A 155 -13.51 15.80 17.74
N ARG A 156 -14.38 16.38 16.92
CA ARG A 156 -15.82 16.48 17.22
C ARG A 156 -16.46 15.08 17.39
N ALA A 157 -17.31 14.93 18.40
CA ALA A 157 -17.96 13.67 18.75
C ALA A 157 -18.90 13.10 17.65
N ALA A 158 -19.42 13.96 16.76
CA ALA A 158 -20.37 13.56 15.71
C ALA A 158 -19.69 13.13 14.39
N VAL A 159 -18.37 12.88 14.40
CA VAL A 159 -17.63 12.47 13.19
C VAL A 159 -17.82 10.98 12.96
N ASP A 160 -18.24 10.61 11.74
CA ASP A 160 -18.16 9.24 11.24
C ASP A 160 -16.70 8.98 10.77
N PRO A 161 -15.95 8.05 11.41
CA PRO A 161 -14.55 7.86 11.10
C PRO A 161 -14.29 7.35 9.67
N GLU A 162 -15.19 6.53 9.11
CA GLU A 162 -15.01 5.99 7.75
C GLU A 162 -15.26 7.08 6.69
N LEU A 163 -16.32 7.86 6.85
CA LEU A 163 -16.62 8.98 5.96
C LEU A 163 -15.54 10.06 6.05
N ALA A 164 -15.06 10.37 7.25
CA ALA A 164 -13.99 11.34 7.46
C ALA A 164 -12.66 10.88 6.81
N ALA A 165 -12.30 9.61 6.94
CA ALA A 165 -11.10 9.06 6.28
C ALA A 165 -11.21 9.18 4.75
N GLN A 166 -12.40 8.93 4.17
CA GLN A 166 -12.64 9.12 2.74
C GLN A 166 -12.56 10.60 2.34
N ALA A 167 -13.12 11.50 3.14
CA ALA A 167 -13.07 12.94 2.90
C ALA A 167 -11.64 13.51 2.99
N LEU A 168 -10.78 12.95 3.85
CA LEU A 168 -9.37 13.31 3.97
C LEU A 168 -8.53 12.81 2.79
N LEU A 169 -8.79 11.60 2.31
CA LEU A 169 -8.07 11.02 1.16
C LEU A 169 -8.54 11.58 -0.18
N GLY A 170 -9.83 11.91 -0.29
CA GLY A 170 -10.45 12.35 -1.54
C GLY A 170 -9.72 13.48 -2.25
N PRO A 171 -9.44 14.62 -1.61
CA PRO A 171 -8.73 15.75 -2.22
C PRO A 171 -7.32 15.39 -2.72
N ILE A 172 -6.59 14.52 -2.03
CA ILE A 172 -5.25 14.08 -2.43
C ILE A 172 -5.30 13.35 -3.77
N PHE A 173 -6.19 12.36 -3.89
CA PHE A 173 -6.36 11.60 -5.12
C PHE A 173 -7.05 12.40 -6.22
N TYR A 174 -8.02 13.25 -5.88
CA TYR A 174 -8.69 14.12 -6.84
C TYR A 174 -7.70 15.06 -7.53
N GLN A 175 -6.88 15.77 -6.76
CA GLN A 175 -5.90 16.68 -7.33
C GLN A 175 -4.89 15.92 -8.20
N ARG A 176 -4.36 14.80 -7.73
CA ARG A 176 -3.42 13.99 -8.50
C ARG A 176 -4.00 13.46 -9.81
N LEU A 177 -5.24 12.98 -9.80
CA LEU A 177 -5.83 12.28 -10.95
C LEU A 177 -6.60 13.20 -11.91
N MET A 178 -7.13 14.32 -11.41
CA MET A 178 -8.08 15.14 -12.17
C MET A 178 -7.53 16.53 -12.51
N THR A 179 -6.62 17.10 -11.71
CA THR A 179 -6.14 18.47 -11.93
C THR A 179 -4.67 18.54 -12.36
N SER A 180 -3.91 17.46 -12.25
CA SER A 180 -2.45 17.43 -12.44
C SER A 180 -1.67 18.37 -11.50
N GLU A 181 -2.32 18.90 -10.47
CA GLU A 181 -1.73 19.75 -9.43
C GLU A 181 -1.83 19.00 -8.09
N PRO A 182 -0.77 18.29 -7.67
CA PRO A 182 -0.83 17.50 -6.44
C PRO A 182 -1.08 18.39 -5.22
N LEU A 183 -1.74 17.83 -4.20
CA LEU A 183 -1.98 18.52 -2.94
C LEU A 183 -0.64 18.84 -2.28
N ASP A 184 -0.42 20.12 -1.97
CA ASP A 184 0.73 20.54 -1.17
C ASP A 184 0.63 19.91 0.24
N PRO A 185 1.62 19.11 0.68
CA PRO A 185 1.60 18.47 2.00
C PRO A 185 1.43 19.47 3.16
N ARG A 186 1.85 20.73 2.99
CA ARG A 186 1.66 21.79 3.99
C ARG A 186 0.20 22.12 4.26
N ARG A 187 -0.70 21.81 3.32
CA ARG A 187 -2.15 22.01 3.45
C ARG A 187 -2.89 20.86 4.11
N VAL A 188 -2.20 19.78 4.44
CA VAL A 188 -2.81 18.61 5.11
C VAL A 188 -3.41 19.00 6.46
N GLY A 189 -2.73 19.90 7.23
CA GLY A 189 -3.28 20.41 8.49
C GLY A 189 -4.62 21.14 8.31
N ASP A 190 -4.73 22.01 7.30
CA ASP A 190 -5.99 22.71 6.96
C ASP A 190 -7.10 21.73 6.58
N LEU A 191 -6.74 20.68 5.83
CA LEU A 191 -7.68 19.63 5.42
C LEU A 191 -8.22 18.85 6.63
N ILE A 192 -7.36 18.51 7.59
CA ILE A 192 -7.75 17.86 8.85
C ILE A 192 -8.70 18.78 9.64
N ASP A 193 -8.38 20.05 9.77
CA ASP A 193 -9.24 21.03 10.48
C ASP A 193 -10.59 21.19 9.82
N MET A 194 -10.64 21.24 8.50
CA MET A 194 -11.90 21.36 7.73
C MET A 194 -12.80 20.14 7.92
N VAL A 195 -12.24 18.93 7.95
CA VAL A 195 -13.02 17.69 8.00
C VAL A 195 -13.39 17.31 9.44
N LEU A 196 -12.45 17.38 10.35
CA LEU A 196 -12.63 16.89 11.73
C LEU A 196 -13.00 17.99 12.72
N GLY A 197 -12.62 19.24 12.41
CA GLY A 197 -12.77 20.36 13.33
C GLY A 197 -11.91 20.21 14.59
N ARG A 198 -11.95 21.18 15.41
CA ARG A 198 -11.53 21.12 16.83
C ARG A 198 -12.76 20.97 17.70
#